data_9fbc7354ab52e3b80bfa63e4357ff5c6
#
_entry.id   9fbc7354ab52e3b80bfa63e4357ff5c6
#
_cell.length_a   1.000
_cell.length_b   1.000
_cell.length_c   1.000
_cell.angle_alpha   90.00
_cell.angle_beta   90.00
_cell.angle_gamma   90.00
#
_symmetry.space_group_name_H-M   'P 1'
#
loop_
_entity.id
_entity.type
_entity.pdbx_description
1 polymer ?
#
loop_
_entity_poly.entity_id
_entity_poly.type
_entity_poly.pdbx_seq_one_letter_code
_entity_poly.pdbx_strand_id
1 'polypeptide(L)'
;TNDPARLVVEQLGLQDVVTRLTPTGGNLPQKLVHESARRILNGEVTTVCIVGSEANYARGLARKEGVDTEWIKQGDEVAKPPLVEDNRIPFTKDEYEQGLTLPVEVYPVFENARRARMGWSMDDQAKQLGKLWANFAKVAKDNPYAWITEPPAPAAITTATKNNRMVSFPYTKFLVANLPVDMGAAFIMTSYEKAVSLGVAKDKMIFPQCGADANDHWFVSERPVFDDSPAMRALWSSLQNFGVTSDQIAHIDLYSCFPTVVQTACEVMGIDPLDEQRIPTLTGGLTFGGGPGNNYVTHSICSMVDKLRSNPSSHGLVTGLGWFSTKHAWGTYSSTPPKNAFQWRSAQPDVDAQEKCVFEQRSGEVTIESYTVVHAKDGAPSKLVVAARSSDGVRSWSHSTDEALMELSETQEIIGRSAIVEEDVISLS
;
A
#
# COMPACT_ATOMS: atom_id res chain seq x y z
N THR A 1 23.03 5.43 4.43
CA THR A 1 23.60 5.84 3.12
C THR A 1 22.87 7.02 2.56
N ASN A 2 23.59 7.99 1.98
CA ASN A 2 23.01 9.19 1.38
C ASN A 2 22.52 8.94 -0.05
N ASP A 3 23.25 8.11 -0.82
CA ASP A 3 22.90 7.71 -2.18
C ASP A 3 23.04 6.19 -2.35
N PRO A 4 22.01 5.40 -2.02
CA PRO A 4 22.06 3.94 -2.16
C PRO A 4 22.20 3.49 -3.63
N ALA A 5 21.68 4.27 -4.59
CA ALA A 5 21.83 3.95 -6.01
C ALA A 5 23.29 4.08 -6.44
N ARG A 6 24.06 5.04 -5.90
CA ARG A 6 25.49 5.20 -6.16
C ARG A 6 26.29 3.99 -5.72
N LEU A 7 25.97 3.37 -4.60
CA LEU A 7 26.61 2.11 -4.17
C LEU A 7 26.45 1.01 -5.21
N VAL A 8 25.25 0.88 -5.79
CA VAL A 8 25.01 -0.11 -6.87
C VAL A 8 25.84 0.22 -8.10
N VAL A 9 25.88 1.49 -8.51
CA VAL A 9 26.67 1.99 -9.65
C VAL A 9 28.16 1.65 -9.47
N GLU A 10 28.70 1.94 -8.29
CA GLU A 10 30.11 1.68 -7.94
C GLU A 10 30.44 0.18 -7.93
N GLN A 11 29.57 -0.64 -7.33
CA GLN A 11 29.75 -2.08 -7.29
C GLN A 11 29.71 -2.74 -8.70
N LEU A 12 28.96 -2.14 -9.63
CA LEU A 12 28.89 -2.59 -11.01
C LEU A 12 29.99 -1.98 -11.91
N GLY A 13 30.83 -1.09 -11.37
CA GLY A 13 31.89 -0.39 -12.12
C GLY A 13 31.35 0.52 -13.22
N LEU A 14 30.12 1.01 -13.09
CA LEU A 14 29.49 1.89 -14.07
C LEU A 14 29.96 3.33 -13.89
N GLN A 15 30.08 4.06 -15.01
CA GLN A 15 30.44 5.49 -15.05
C GLN A 15 29.32 6.30 -15.69
N ASP A 16 29.30 7.60 -15.44
CA ASP A 16 28.36 8.56 -16.05
C ASP A 16 26.86 8.22 -15.81
N VAL A 17 26.55 7.62 -14.64
CA VAL A 17 25.18 7.30 -14.24
C VAL A 17 24.63 8.40 -13.33
N VAL A 18 23.47 8.93 -13.71
CA VAL A 18 22.71 9.86 -12.87
C VAL A 18 21.86 9.06 -11.89
N THR A 19 22.03 9.34 -10.60
CA THR A 19 21.26 8.72 -9.52
C THR A 19 20.10 9.60 -9.08
N ARG A 20 19.00 8.98 -8.66
CA ARG A 20 17.83 9.63 -8.08
C ARG A 20 17.34 8.82 -6.89
N LEU A 21 16.72 9.49 -5.94
CA LEU A 21 16.23 8.88 -4.71
C LEU A 21 14.71 9.06 -4.59
N THR A 22 14.04 8.06 -4.09
CA THR A 22 12.62 8.15 -3.75
C THR A 22 12.45 8.62 -2.30
N PRO A 23 11.46 9.48 -1.99
CA PRO A 23 11.00 9.67 -0.61
C PRO A 23 10.22 8.42 -0.14
N THR A 24 9.55 8.51 1.02
CA THR A 24 8.69 7.44 1.51
C THR A 24 7.43 7.30 0.67
N GLY A 25 7.16 6.06 0.20
CA GLY A 25 5.94 5.73 -0.53
C GLY A 25 6.05 4.46 -1.36
N GLY A 26 5.24 3.46 -1.06
CA GLY A 26 5.20 2.20 -1.80
C GLY A 26 4.63 2.31 -3.23
N ASN A 27 4.02 3.45 -3.59
CA ASN A 27 3.59 3.78 -4.95
C ASN A 27 4.76 4.06 -5.89
N LEU A 28 5.93 4.41 -5.35
CA LEU A 28 7.03 5.02 -6.11
C LEU A 28 7.65 4.12 -7.18
N PRO A 29 7.86 2.81 -7.00
CA PRO A 29 8.38 1.99 -8.10
C PRO A 29 7.46 2.02 -9.33
N GLN A 30 6.12 1.98 -9.15
CA GLN A 30 5.20 2.09 -10.28
C GLN A 30 5.20 3.49 -10.90
N LYS A 31 5.25 4.54 -10.08
CA LYS A 31 5.41 5.92 -10.58
C LYS A 31 6.71 6.12 -11.36
N LEU A 32 7.81 5.51 -10.91
CA LEU A 32 9.08 5.52 -11.64
C LEU A 32 8.98 4.82 -12.99
N VAL A 33 8.17 3.76 -13.13
CA VAL A 33 7.88 3.17 -14.44
C VAL A 33 7.22 4.18 -15.36
N HIS A 34 6.21 4.91 -14.87
CA HIS A 34 5.52 5.93 -15.66
C HIS A 34 6.48 7.04 -16.12
N GLU A 35 7.27 7.57 -15.20
CA GLU A 35 8.25 8.61 -15.51
C GLU A 35 9.32 8.11 -16.48
N SER A 36 9.88 6.92 -16.22
CA SER A 36 10.91 6.33 -17.07
C SER A 36 10.41 6.06 -18.49
N ALA A 37 9.20 5.51 -18.63
CA ALA A 37 8.60 5.28 -19.95
C ALA A 37 8.45 6.58 -20.73
N ARG A 38 7.97 7.65 -20.11
CA ARG A 38 7.84 8.97 -20.74
C ARG A 38 9.19 9.57 -21.14
N ARG A 39 10.19 9.48 -20.26
CA ARG A 39 11.54 10.00 -20.54
C ARG A 39 12.24 9.23 -21.67
N ILE A 40 12.03 7.90 -21.74
CA ILE A 40 12.54 7.09 -22.85
C ILE A 40 11.85 7.48 -24.15
N LEU A 41 10.52 7.64 -24.16
CA LEU A 41 9.76 8.07 -25.34
C LEU A 41 10.18 9.45 -25.84
N ASN A 42 10.51 10.37 -24.93
CA ASN A 42 10.98 11.72 -25.27
C ASN A 42 12.47 11.73 -25.70
N GLY A 43 13.17 10.60 -25.63
CA GLY A 43 14.60 10.54 -25.95
C GLY A 43 15.52 11.18 -24.89
N GLU A 44 14.99 11.49 -23.70
CA GLU A 44 15.77 12.09 -22.60
C GLU A 44 16.75 11.09 -21.96
N VAL A 45 16.36 9.82 -21.92
CA VAL A 45 17.19 8.72 -21.44
C VAL A 45 16.96 7.48 -22.30
N THR A 46 17.97 6.62 -22.42
CA THR A 46 17.84 5.37 -23.17
C THR A 46 17.55 4.19 -22.26
N THR A 47 18.09 4.19 -21.05
CA THR A 47 18.02 3.08 -20.11
C THR A 47 17.93 3.60 -18.70
N VAL A 48 17.06 2.97 -17.90
CA VAL A 48 16.85 3.24 -16.47
C VAL A 48 16.88 1.93 -15.70
N CYS A 49 17.60 1.87 -14.59
CA CYS A 49 17.50 0.79 -13.62
C CYS A 49 16.73 1.27 -12.40
N ILE A 50 15.68 0.56 -12.03
CA ILE A 50 14.93 0.79 -10.80
C ILE A 50 15.31 -0.33 -9.83
N VAL A 51 15.85 0.05 -8.67
CA VAL A 51 16.42 -0.87 -7.70
C VAL A 51 16.07 -0.41 -6.29
N GLY A 52 15.82 -1.37 -5.41
CA GLY A 52 15.61 -1.11 -3.99
C GLY A 52 15.80 -2.37 -3.16
N SER A 53 16.04 -2.17 -1.88
CA SER A 53 16.18 -3.28 -0.92
C SER A 53 15.89 -2.80 0.50
N GLU A 54 15.47 -3.76 1.33
CA GLU A 54 15.41 -3.63 2.78
C GLU A 54 16.17 -4.81 3.43
N ALA A 55 16.81 -4.53 4.55
CA ALA A 55 17.51 -5.53 5.37
C ALA A 55 17.09 -5.37 6.85
N ASN A 56 15.78 -5.26 7.07
CA ASN A 56 15.21 -4.95 8.37
C ASN A 56 15.29 -6.13 9.34
N TYR A 57 15.23 -7.37 8.83
CA TYR A 57 15.38 -8.58 9.64
C TYR A 57 16.81 -8.71 10.17
N ALA A 58 17.81 -8.70 9.29
CA ALA A 58 19.21 -8.79 9.66
C ALA A 58 19.65 -7.65 10.61
N ARG A 59 19.20 -6.41 10.33
CA ARG A 59 19.45 -5.26 11.20
C ARG A 59 18.83 -5.44 12.58
N GLY A 60 17.60 -5.96 12.64
CA GLY A 60 16.92 -6.25 13.91
C GLY A 60 17.63 -7.32 14.73
N LEU A 61 18.10 -8.39 14.07
CA LEU A 61 18.85 -9.48 14.68
C LEU A 61 20.20 -8.97 15.20
N ALA A 62 20.97 -8.27 14.37
CA ALA A 62 22.27 -7.71 14.76
C ALA A 62 22.15 -6.78 15.98
N ARG A 63 21.12 -5.91 16.01
CA ARG A 63 20.86 -5.06 17.17
C ARG A 63 20.54 -5.87 18.44
N LYS A 64 19.78 -6.95 18.31
CA LYS A 64 19.42 -7.82 19.43
C LYS A 64 20.63 -8.56 19.99
N GLU A 65 21.53 -8.98 19.13
CA GLU A 65 22.75 -9.73 19.50
C GLU A 65 23.96 -8.83 19.79
N GLY A 66 23.85 -7.52 19.61
CA GLY A 66 24.92 -6.56 19.85
C GLY A 66 26.08 -6.67 18.84
N VAL A 67 25.79 -7.18 17.63
CA VAL A 67 26.79 -7.36 16.55
C VAL A 67 26.72 -6.18 15.58
N ASP A 68 27.88 -5.65 15.16
CA ASP A 68 27.94 -4.67 14.06
C ASP A 68 27.76 -5.39 12.72
N THR A 69 26.88 -4.83 11.89
CA THR A 69 26.75 -5.27 10.51
C THR A 69 27.85 -4.58 9.70
N GLU A 70 28.82 -5.27 9.20
CA GLU A 70 29.91 -4.72 8.36
C GLU A 70 29.41 -4.26 6.97
N TRP A 71 28.27 -3.58 6.93
CA TRP A 71 27.71 -3.06 5.68
C TRP A 71 28.51 -1.88 5.15
N ILE A 72 28.60 -1.78 3.83
CA ILE A 72 29.25 -0.65 3.16
C ILE A 72 28.59 0.65 3.64
N LYS A 73 29.40 1.56 4.15
CA LYS A 73 28.98 2.90 4.58
C LYS A 73 29.51 3.92 3.58
N GLN A 74 28.67 4.86 3.21
CA GLN A 74 29.11 6.05 2.46
C GLN A 74 29.64 7.09 3.44
N GLY A 75 30.65 7.84 3.02
CA GLY A 75 31.14 8.99 3.78
C GLY A 75 30.14 10.13 3.76
N ASP A 76 30.30 11.06 4.69
CA ASP A 76 29.41 12.24 4.82
C ASP A 76 29.51 13.20 3.63
N GLU A 77 30.58 13.12 2.84
CA GLU A 77 30.82 13.89 1.61
C GLU A 77 29.89 13.49 0.46
N VAL A 78 29.29 12.29 0.51
CA VAL A 78 28.37 11.83 -0.53
C VAL A 78 27.05 12.62 -0.46
N ALA A 79 26.82 13.47 -1.46
CA ALA A 79 25.60 14.24 -1.54
C ALA A 79 24.38 13.35 -1.79
N LYS A 80 23.25 13.71 -1.19
CA LYS A 80 21.96 13.07 -1.52
C LYS A 80 21.54 13.46 -2.94
N PRO A 81 21.16 12.49 -3.78
CA PRO A 81 20.61 12.81 -5.08
C PRO A 81 19.24 13.50 -4.97
N PRO A 82 18.79 14.17 -6.05
CA PRO A 82 17.45 14.75 -6.07
C PRO A 82 16.36 13.73 -5.78
N LEU A 83 15.39 14.11 -4.97
CA LEU A 83 14.18 13.32 -4.77
C LEU A 83 13.30 13.36 -6.02
N VAL A 84 12.60 12.26 -6.30
CA VAL A 84 11.68 12.17 -7.45
C VAL A 84 10.35 12.89 -7.20
N GLU A 85 10.02 13.15 -5.94
CA GLU A 85 8.88 13.97 -5.50
C GLU A 85 9.15 14.54 -4.10
N ASP A 86 8.25 15.37 -3.58
CA ASP A 86 8.35 15.90 -2.22
C ASP A 86 8.19 14.81 -1.14
N ASN A 87 8.75 15.08 0.03
CA ASN A 87 8.65 14.18 1.19
C ASN A 87 7.67 14.74 2.23
N ARG A 88 6.47 15.05 1.80
CA ARG A 88 5.42 15.65 2.64
C ARG A 88 4.97 14.68 3.75
N ILE A 89 4.76 15.22 4.95
CA ILE A 89 4.22 14.47 6.10
C ILE A 89 2.75 14.12 5.83
N PRO A 90 2.29 12.88 6.13
CA PRO A 90 0.96 12.39 5.75
C PRO A 90 -0.14 12.69 6.76
N PHE A 91 0.13 13.39 7.85
CA PHE A 91 -0.82 13.69 8.91
C PHE A 91 -0.74 15.15 9.36
N THR A 92 -1.84 15.67 9.90
CA THR A 92 -1.92 16.99 10.53
C THR A 92 -1.40 16.94 11.97
N LYS A 93 -1.31 18.11 12.61
CA LYS A 93 -1.02 18.19 14.04
C LYS A 93 -2.09 17.47 14.88
N ASP A 94 -3.36 17.69 14.55
CA ASP A 94 -4.49 17.09 15.28
C ASP A 94 -4.50 15.56 15.10
N GLU A 95 -4.29 15.05 13.89
CA GLU A 95 -4.14 13.61 13.65
C GLU A 95 -2.97 13.01 14.44
N TYR A 96 -1.85 13.74 14.53
CA TYR A 96 -0.69 13.32 15.33
C TYR A 96 -1.02 13.26 16.84
N GLU A 97 -1.69 14.28 17.39
CA GLU A 97 -2.07 14.35 18.80
C GLU A 97 -3.06 13.24 19.17
N GLN A 98 -3.91 12.83 18.25
CA GLN A 98 -4.79 11.67 18.43
C GLN A 98 -4.11 10.32 18.21
N GLY A 99 -2.86 10.28 17.75
CA GLY A 99 -2.06 9.07 17.58
C GLY A 99 -2.24 8.40 16.21
N LEU A 100 -2.72 9.12 15.21
CA LEU A 100 -2.85 8.63 13.82
C LEU A 100 -1.55 8.86 13.05
N THR A 101 -0.48 8.23 13.48
CA THR A 101 0.88 8.44 12.95
C THR A 101 1.43 7.25 12.19
N LEU A 102 0.90 6.07 12.46
CA LEU A 102 1.34 4.82 11.85
C LEU A 102 0.21 4.19 11.02
N PRO A 103 0.54 3.48 9.94
CA PRO A 103 -0.46 2.78 9.14
C PRO A 103 -1.35 1.84 9.97
N VAL A 104 -0.79 1.17 10.98
CA VAL A 104 -1.54 0.26 11.88
C VAL A 104 -2.58 0.97 12.75
N GLU A 105 -2.52 2.28 12.87
CA GLU A 105 -3.47 3.10 13.63
C GLU A 105 -4.57 3.67 12.71
N VAL A 106 -4.27 3.84 11.42
CA VAL A 106 -5.16 4.50 10.45
C VAL A 106 -6.00 3.50 9.65
N TYR A 107 -5.39 2.48 9.07
CA TYR A 107 -6.11 1.55 8.19
C TYR A 107 -7.25 0.75 8.87
N PRO A 108 -7.17 0.42 10.18
CA PRO A 108 -8.32 -0.18 10.87
C PRO A 108 -9.56 0.71 10.90
N VAL A 109 -9.39 2.04 10.91
CA VAL A 109 -10.52 2.99 10.80
C VAL A 109 -11.23 2.81 9.47
N PHE A 110 -10.48 2.65 8.37
CA PHE A 110 -11.06 2.38 7.05
C PHE A 110 -11.79 1.03 7.00
N GLU A 111 -11.20 0.00 7.61
CA GLU A 111 -11.78 -1.34 7.66
C GLU A 111 -13.08 -1.39 8.47
N ASN A 112 -13.14 -0.70 9.61
CA ASN A 112 -14.32 -0.63 10.44
C ASN A 112 -15.44 0.21 9.80
N ALA A 113 -15.09 1.31 9.10
CA ALA A 113 -16.05 2.06 8.29
C ALA A 113 -16.66 1.16 7.19
N ARG A 114 -15.82 0.34 6.51
CA ARG A 114 -16.27 -0.63 5.52
C ARG A 114 -17.20 -1.66 6.14
N ARG A 115 -16.88 -2.23 7.30
CA ARG A 115 -17.77 -3.16 8.01
C ARG A 115 -19.16 -2.56 8.21
N ALA A 116 -19.22 -1.33 8.73
CA ALA A 116 -20.48 -0.64 8.98
C ALA A 116 -21.28 -0.40 7.70
N ARG A 117 -20.64 0.10 6.62
CA ARG A 117 -21.30 0.29 5.32
C ARG A 117 -21.86 -1.01 4.74
N MET A 118 -21.11 -2.10 4.88
CA MET A 118 -21.51 -3.42 4.38
C MET A 118 -22.57 -4.10 5.27
N GLY A 119 -22.87 -3.54 6.44
CA GLY A 119 -23.78 -4.14 7.41
C GLY A 119 -23.30 -5.47 7.98
N TRP A 120 -21.99 -5.70 7.98
CA TRP A 120 -21.41 -6.93 8.51
C TRP A 120 -21.33 -6.89 10.04
N SER A 121 -21.60 -8.06 10.65
CA SER A 121 -21.18 -8.27 12.03
C SER A 121 -19.65 -8.34 12.12
N MET A 122 -19.10 -8.23 13.34
CA MET A 122 -17.65 -8.43 13.57
C MET A 122 -17.19 -9.83 13.15
N ASP A 123 -18.03 -10.84 13.36
CA ASP A 123 -17.77 -12.21 12.93
C ASP A 123 -17.75 -12.36 11.40
N ASP A 124 -18.66 -11.66 10.69
CA ASP A 124 -18.68 -11.68 9.23
C ASP A 124 -17.46 -10.97 8.67
N GLN A 125 -17.08 -9.82 9.25
CA GLN A 125 -15.83 -9.13 8.90
C GLN A 125 -14.62 -10.06 9.10
N ALA A 126 -14.49 -10.70 10.25
CA ALA A 126 -13.40 -11.64 10.52
C ALA A 126 -13.35 -12.79 9.51
N LYS A 127 -14.52 -13.37 9.14
CA LYS A 127 -14.60 -14.41 8.11
C LYS A 127 -14.16 -13.92 6.74
N GLN A 128 -14.57 -12.71 6.32
CA GLN A 128 -14.17 -12.12 5.04
C GLN A 128 -12.67 -11.86 4.99
N LEU A 129 -12.11 -11.23 6.03
CA LEU A 129 -10.68 -10.95 6.15
C LEU A 129 -9.85 -12.24 6.15
N GLY A 130 -10.27 -13.23 6.92
CA GLY A 130 -9.60 -14.52 7.00
C GLY A 130 -9.56 -15.26 5.66
N LYS A 131 -10.67 -15.28 4.91
CA LYS A 131 -10.73 -15.89 3.57
C LYS A 131 -9.84 -15.13 2.57
N LEU A 132 -9.95 -13.81 2.53
CA LEU A 132 -9.16 -12.97 1.63
C LEU A 132 -7.66 -13.20 1.83
N TRP A 133 -7.19 -13.11 3.06
CA TRP A 133 -5.76 -13.28 3.37
C TRP A 133 -5.27 -14.71 3.23
N ALA A 134 -6.11 -15.72 3.49
CA ALA A 134 -5.76 -17.11 3.21
C ALA A 134 -5.52 -17.35 1.71
N ASN A 135 -6.24 -16.68 0.82
CA ASN A 135 -5.96 -16.72 -0.61
C ASN A 135 -4.59 -16.12 -0.95
N PHE A 136 -4.22 -15.01 -0.33
CA PHE A 136 -2.88 -14.42 -0.48
C PHE A 136 -1.79 -15.36 0.04
N ALA A 137 -2.00 -16.00 1.19
CA ALA A 137 -1.08 -17.00 1.74
C ALA A 137 -0.89 -18.22 0.83
N LYS A 138 -1.94 -18.67 0.12
CA LYS A 138 -1.82 -19.74 -0.89
C LYS A 138 -0.86 -19.34 -2.02
N VAL A 139 -0.91 -18.10 -2.50
CA VAL A 139 0.01 -17.60 -3.52
C VAL A 139 1.44 -17.50 -2.98
N ALA A 140 1.61 -17.00 -1.75
CA ALA A 140 2.92 -16.91 -1.11
C ALA A 140 3.61 -18.27 -0.96
N LYS A 141 2.85 -19.35 -0.74
CA LYS A 141 3.39 -20.72 -0.64
C LYS A 141 4.22 -21.12 -1.87
N ASP A 142 3.78 -20.72 -3.05
CA ASP A 142 4.42 -21.07 -4.31
C ASP A 142 5.41 -20.00 -4.81
N ASN A 143 5.55 -18.88 -4.07
CA ASN A 143 6.52 -17.84 -4.39
C ASN A 143 7.85 -18.11 -3.68
N PRO A 144 8.95 -18.41 -4.41
CA PRO A 144 10.25 -18.74 -3.82
C PRO A 144 10.88 -17.57 -3.05
N TYR A 145 10.38 -16.36 -3.20
CA TYR A 145 10.87 -15.15 -2.54
C TYR A 145 10.01 -14.75 -1.33
N ALA A 146 8.95 -15.50 -1.03
CA ALA A 146 8.06 -15.16 0.08
C ALA A 146 8.69 -15.49 1.45
N TRP A 147 8.35 -14.70 2.45
CA TRP A 147 8.83 -14.85 3.82
C TRP A 147 8.00 -15.83 4.66
N ILE A 148 6.71 -15.95 4.38
CA ILE A 148 5.80 -16.88 5.07
C ILE A 148 5.18 -17.80 4.02
N THR A 149 5.72 -19.02 3.93
CA THR A 149 5.34 -20.01 2.91
C THR A 149 4.41 -21.10 3.44
N GLU A 150 4.11 -21.10 4.74
CA GLU A 150 3.13 -21.99 5.35
C GLU A 150 1.80 -21.24 5.52
N PRO A 151 0.78 -21.52 4.67
CA PRO A 151 -0.47 -20.77 4.71
C PRO A 151 -1.24 -21.07 5.99
N PRO A 152 -1.54 -20.07 6.84
CA PRO A 152 -2.41 -20.26 7.99
C PRO A 152 -3.87 -20.50 7.53
N ALA A 153 -4.64 -21.25 8.34
CA ALA A 153 -6.06 -21.37 8.11
C ALA A 153 -6.77 -20.00 8.26
N PRO A 154 -7.88 -19.75 7.54
CA PRO A 154 -8.59 -18.47 7.59
C PRO A 154 -8.88 -17.97 9.01
N ALA A 155 -9.38 -18.83 9.90
CA ALA A 155 -9.66 -18.48 11.29
C ALA A 155 -8.38 -18.14 12.09
N ALA A 156 -7.25 -18.78 11.80
CA ALA A 156 -5.98 -18.50 12.48
C ALA A 156 -5.43 -17.11 12.14
N ILE A 157 -5.78 -16.57 10.96
CA ILE A 157 -5.38 -15.23 10.53
C ILE A 157 -6.06 -14.16 11.40
N THR A 158 -7.33 -14.32 11.70
CA THR A 158 -8.14 -13.32 12.40
C THR A 158 -8.25 -13.56 13.92
N THR A 159 -7.86 -14.73 14.40
CA THR A 159 -7.88 -15.03 15.85
C THR A 159 -6.60 -14.52 16.52
N ALA A 160 -6.76 -13.66 17.50
CA ALA A 160 -5.65 -13.18 18.30
C ALA A 160 -5.05 -14.29 19.17
N THR A 161 -3.72 -14.44 19.12
CA THR A 161 -2.93 -15.38 19.91
C THR A 161 -1.61 -14.76 20.30
N LYS A 162 -0.80 -15.41 21.14
CA LYS A 162 0.54 -14.97 21.49
C LYS A 162 1.43 -14.71 20.27
N ASN A 163 1.31 -15.50 19.21
CA ASN A 163 2.11 -15.38 17.99
C ASN A 163 1.43 -14.51 16.91
N ASN A 164 0.13 -14.33 17.00
CA ASN A 164 -0.70 -13.51 16.14
C ASN A 164 -1.50 -12.51 16.99
N ARG A 165 -0.80 -11.63 17.73
CA ARG A 165 -1.46 -10.67 18.63
C ARG A 165 -2.36 -9.70 17.85
N MET A 166 -3.36 -9.15 18.53
CA MET A 166 -4.04 -7.95 18.03
C MET A 166 -3.04 -6.80 17.92
N VAL A 167 -3.09 -6.06 16.83
CA VAL A 167 -2.27 -4.86 16.59
C VAL A 167 -3.11 -3.60 16.77
N SER A 168 -4.20 -3.54 16.02
CA SER A 168 -5.25 -2.54 16.18
C SER A 168 -6.54 -3.12 15.60
N PHE A 169 -7.61 -3.13 16.38
CA PHE A 169 -8.88 -3.78 16.00
C PHE A 169 -9.42 -3.24 14.66
N PRO A 170 -9.74 -4.11 13.67
CA PRO A 170 -9.86 -5.57 13.74
C PRO A 170 -8.60 -6.35 13.31
N TYR A 171 -7.44 -5.73 13.20
CA TYR A 171 -6.25 -6.33 12.60
C TYR A 171 -5.34 -7.01 13.61
N THR A 172 -5.19 -8.32 13.43
CA THR A 172 -4.11 -9.10 14.03
C THR A 172 -2.81 -8.92 13.24
N LYS A 173 -1.70 -9.44 13.78
CA LYS A 173 -0.38 -9.39 13.13
C LYS A 173 -0.38 -10.02 11.72
N PHE A 174 -1.18 -11.05 11.45
CA PHE A 174 -1.30 -11.63 10.11
C PHE A 174 -2.11 -10.79 9.12
N LEU A 175 -2.76 -9.72 9.55
CA LEU A 175 -3.51 -8.79 8.69
C LEU A 175 -2.75 -7.50 8.39
N VAL A 176 -1.50 -7.39 8.85
CA VAL A 176 -0.65 -6.22 8.59
C VAL A 176 0.61 -6.62 7.82
N ALA A 177 1.26 -5.66 7.17
CA ALA A 177 2.48 -5.88 6.42
C ALA A 177 3.61 -6.43 7.32
N ASN A 178 4.36 -7.42 6.83
CA ASN A 178 5.53 -8.01 7.48
C ASN A 178 6.78 -7.18 7.12
N LEU A 179 7.12 -6.20 7.95
CA LEU A 179 8.24 -5.28 7.69
C LEU A 179 9.63 -5.83 8.05
N PRO A 180 9.82 -6.73 9.06
CA PRO A 180 11.11 -7.33 9.36
C PRO A 180 11.48 -8.41 8.33
N VAL A 181 11.93 -7.97 7.15
CA VAL A 181 12.33 -8.79 6.01
C VAL A 181 13.65 -8.30 5.44
N ASP A 182 14.38 -9.19 4.76
CA ASP A 182 15.56 -8.88 3.95
C ASP A 182 15.23 -9.22 2.50
N MET A 183 14.94 -8.22 1.69
CA MET A 183 14.48 -8.40 0.32
C MET A 183 15.03 -7.29 -0.58
N GLY A 184 15.46 -7.67 -1.77
CA GLY A 184 15.91 -6.76 -2.81
C GLY A 184 15.32 -7.14 -4.17
N ALA A 185 14.97 -6.16 -4.97
CA ALA A 185 14.51 -6.36 -6.33
C ALA A 185 14.96 -5.21 -7.23
N ALA A 186 15.17 -5.55 -8.50
CA ALA A 186 15.55 -4.57 -9.51
C ALA A 186 15.02 -5.00 -10.89
N PHE A 187 14.73 -4.02 -11.74
CA PHE A 187 14.47 -4.26 -13.15
C PHE A 187 15.01 -3.12 -14.01
N ILE A 188 15.23 -3.42 -15.28
CA ILE A 188 15.75 -2.48 -16.26
C ILE A 188 14.65 -2.13 -17.26
N MET A 189 14.47 -0.83 -17.49
CA MET A 189 13.67 -0.29 -18.58
C MET A 189 14.60 0.30 -19.63
N THR A 190 14.35 0.01 -20.91
CA THR A 190 15.14 0.56 -22.01
C THR A 190 14.26 0.78 -23.24
N SER A 191 14.74 1.60 -24.19
CA SER A 191 14.02 1.72 -25.47
C SER A 191 14.02 0.37 -26.22
N TYR A 192 12.99 0.16 -27.05
CA TYR A 192 12.88 -1.05 -27.86
C TYR A 192 14.10 -1.22 -28.77
N GLU A 193 14.53 -0.13 -29.41
CA GLU A 193 15.70 -0.10 -30.31
C GLU A 193 16.97 -0.49 -29.57
N LYS A 194 17.16 0.01 -28.34
CA LYS A 194 18.31 -0.34 -27.52
C LYS A 194 18.26 -1.83 -27.12
N ALA A 195 17.11 -2.33 -26.70
CA ALA A 195 16.94 -3.75 -26.38
C ALA A 195 17.30 -4.65 -27.58
N VAL A 196 16.79 -4.31 -28.77
CA VAL A 196 17.12 -5.03 -30.02
C VAL A 196 18.62 -4.95 -30.33
N SER A 197 19.22 -3.79 -30.20
CA SER A 197 20.67 -3.59 -30.46
C SER A 197 21.58 -4.41 -29.50
N LEU A 198 21.07 -4.71 -28.31
CA LEU A 198 21.74 -5.54 -27.32
C LEU A 198 21.43 -7.04 -27.48
N GLY A 199 20.64 -7.42 -28.49
CA GLY A 199 20.29 -8.81 -28.75
C GLY A 199 19.29 -9.43 -27.76
N VAL A 200 18.52 -8.60 -27.04
CA VAL A 200 17.48 -9.10 -26.13
C VAL A 200 16.41 -9.84 -26.95
N ALA A 201 16.16 -11.08 -26.61
CA ALA A 201 15.15 -11.89 -27.29
C ALA A 201 13.74 -11.32 -27.08
N LYS A 202 12.90 -11.32 -28.12
CA LYS A 202 11.56 -10.69 -28.08
C LYS A 202 10.65 -11.30 -27.01
N ASP A 203 10.76 -12.59 -26.75
CA ASP A 203 10.02 -13.32 -25.71
C ASP A 203 10.42 -12.91 -24.28
N LYS A 204 11.52 -12.19 -24.13
CA LYS A 204 11.99 -11.63 -22.84
C LYS A 204 11.54 -10.19 -22.62
N MET A 205 11.00 -9.52 -23.63
CA MET A 205 10.58 -8.14 -23.54
C MET A 205 9.15 -8.06 -22.98
N ILE A 206 8.96 -7.23 -21.96
CA ILE A 206 7.65 -6.90 -21.41
C ILE A 206 7.47 -5.37 -21.53
N PHE A 207 6.30 -4.97 -21.97
CA PHE A 207 6.00 -3.58 -22.31
C PHE A 207 5.00 -3.01 -21.31
N PRO A 208 5.32 -1.88 -20.65
CA PRO A 208 4.29 -1.06 -20.02
C PRO A 208 3.30 -0.59 -21.10
N GLN A 209 2.01 -0.74 -20.86
CA GLN A 209 0.96 -0.38 -21.82
C GLN A 209 0.42 1.01 -21.55
N CYS A 210 -0.07 1.24 -20.34
CA CYS A 210 -0.53 2.52 -19.86
C CYS A 210 -0.42 2.62 -18.33
N GLY A 211 -0.58 3.83 -17.82
CA GLY A 211 -0.58 4.06 -16.38
C GLY A 211 -1.24 5.37 -15.97
N ALA A 212 -1.60 5.45 -14.71
CA ALA A 212 -2.09 6.67 -14.08
C ALA A 212 -1.58 6.78 -12.64
N ASP A 213 -1.44 8.00 -12.15
CA ASP A 213 -1.13 8.30 -10.76
C ASP A 213 -1.90 9.52 -10.25
N ALA A 214 -2.19 9.52 -8.95
CA ALA A 214 -2.78 10.62 -8.21
C ALA A 214 -2.52 10.44 -6.72
N ASN A 215 -2.66 11.52 -5.97
CA ASN A 215 -2.79 11.47 -4.52
C ASN A 215 -4.27 11.59 -4.17
N ASP A 216 -4.72 10.86 -3.16
CA ASP A 216 -6.01 11.08 -2.50
C ASP A 216 -5.97 12.41 -1.72
N HIS A 217 -7.10 12.84 -1.14
CA HIS A 217 -7.03 13.94 -0.18
C HIS A 217 -5.95 13.62 0.84
N TRP A 218 -4.99 14.56 0.97
CA TRP A 218 -3.70 14.24 1.58
C TRP A 218 -3.84 13.79 3.03
N PHE A 219 -4.67 14.48 3.79
CA PHE A 219 -4.94 14.15 5.18
C PHE A 219 -6.19 13.27 5.31
N VAL A 220 -6.13 12.31 6.21
CA VAL A 220 -7.23 11.37 6.46
C VAL A 220 -8.49 12.10 6.91
N SER A 221 -8.33 13.13 7.72
CA SER A 221 -9.43 13.99 8.22
C SER A 221 -10.24 14.66 7.12
N GLU A 222 -9.61 14.95 5.97
CA GLU A 222 -10.24 15.64 4.84
C GLU A 222 -11.01 14.70 3.89
N ARG A 223 -10.92 13.39 4.06
CA ARG A 223 -11.57 12.43 3.16
C ARG A 223 -13.07 12.42 3.34
N PRO A 224 -13.86 12.42 2.26
CA PRO A 224 -15.32 12.41 2.35
C PRO A 224 -15.84 11.23 3.17
N VAL A 225 -15.29 10.04 2.92
CA VAL A 225 -15.57 8.78 3.63
C VAL A 225 -14.27 8.00 3.83
N PHE A 226 -14.26 7.01 4.72
CA PHE A 226 -13.05 6.24 5.01
C PHE A 226 -12.92 4.95 4.21
N ASP A 227 -14.01 4.41 3.72
CA ASP A 227 -14.06 3.10 3.06
C ASP A 227 -14.11 3.16 1.52
N ASP A 228 -13.80 4.33 0.96
CA ASP A 228 -13.64 4.59 -0.47
C ASP A 228 -12.36 5.38 -0.74
N SER A 229 -11.94 5.46 -2.02
CA SER A 229 -10.80 6.23 -2.46
C SER A 229 -11.09 6.93 -3.79
N PRO A 230 -11.33 8.25 -3.76
CA PRO A 230 -11.41 9.07 -4.97
C PRO A 230 -10.24 8.87 -5.92
N ALA A 231 -9.02 8.73 -5.38
CA ALA A 231 -7.84 8.49 -6.20
C ALA A 231 -7.91 7.14 -6.95
N MET A 232 -8.24 6.04 -6.27
CA MET A 232 -8.35 4.74 -6.94
C MET A 232 -9.41 4.76 -8.04
N ARG A 233 -10.56 5.42 -7.82
CA ARG A 233 -11.61 5.60 -8.84
C ARG A 233 -11.12 6.40 -10.03
N ALA A 234 -10.41 7.50 -9.81
CA ALA A 234 -9.87 8.34 -10.86
C ALA A 234 -8.77 7.61 -11.68
N LEU A 235 -7.93 6.81 -11.01
CA LEU A 235 -6.94 5.98 -11.69
C LEU A 235 -7.61 4.91 -12.56
N TRP A 236 -8.56 4.17 -12.01
CA TRP A 236 -9.26 3.14 -12.78
C TRP A 236 -10.01 3.73 -13.98
N SER A 237 -10.73 4.84 -13.79
CA SER A 237 -11.35 5.59 -14.88
C SER A 237 -10.34 6.01 -15.95
N SER A 238 -9.16 6.46 -15.55
CA SER A 238 -8.08 6.82 -16.50
C SER A 238 -7.61 5.62 -17.32
N LEU A 239 -7.42 4.44 -16.69
CA LEU A 239 -7.06 3.21 -17.39
C LEU A 239 -8.18 2.77 -18.35
N GLN A 240 -9.45 2.88 -17.93
CA GLN A 240 -10.62 2.60 -18.80
C GLN A 240 -10.65 3.52 -20.03
N ASN A 241 -10.32 4.80 -19.88
CA ASN A 241 -10.21 5.74 -20.99
C ASN A 241 -9.09 5.39 -21.98
N PHE A 242 -8.08 4.61 -21.53
CA PHE A 242 -7.07 4.01 -22.40
C PHE A 242 -7.49 2.66 -22.99
N GLY A 243 -8.73 2.23 -22.74
CA GLY A 243 -9.30 0.99 -23.27
C GLY A 243 -9.06 -0.26 -22.41
N VAL A 244 -8.63 -0.10 -21.16
CA VAL A 244 -8.44 -1.21 -20.21
C VAL A 244 -9.79 -1.60 -19.61
N THR A 245 -10.10 -2.89 -19.60
CA THR A 245 -11.27 -3.44 -18.88
C THR A 245 -10.83 -4.51 -17.89
N SER A 246 -11.59 -4.73 -16.82
CA SER A 246 -11.24 -5.74 -15.82
C SER A 246 -11.12 -7.15 -16.41
N ASP A 247 -11.95 -7.50 -17.39
CA ASP A 247 -11.94 -8.82 -18.05
C ASP A 247 -10.67 -9.08 -18.87
N GLN A 248 -10.03 -8.01 -19.38
CA GLN A 248 -8.78 -8.11 -20.14
C GLN A 248 -7.57 -8.35 -19.26
N ILE A 249 -7.63 -8.00 -17.97
CA ILE A 249 -6.54 -8.15 -17.02
C ILE A 249 -6.52 -9.59 -16.49
N ALA A 250 -5.64 -10.41 -17.01
CA ALA A 250 -5.50 -11.81 -16.60
C ALA A 250 -4.71 -11.96 -15.28
N HIS A 251 -3.78 -11.05 -15.01
CA HIS A 251 -2.89 -11.11 -13.85
C HIS A 251 -2.91 -9.79 -13.09
N ILE A 252 -3.07 -9.87 -11.79
CA ILE A 252 -3.21 -8.69 -10.92
C ILE A 252 -2.27 -8.84 -9.73
N ASP A 253 -1.54 -7.77 -9.38
CA ASP A 253 -0.91 -7.64 -8.08
C ASP A 253 -1.34 -6.32 -7.46
N LEU A 254 -2.28 -6.38 -6.53
CA LEU A 254 -2.74 -5.22 -5.77
C LEU A 254 -1.82 -4.97 -4.59
N TYR A 255 -1.52 -3.70 -4.34
CA TYR A 255 -0.82 -3.32 -3.12
C TYR A 255 -1.64 -3.73 -1.90
N SER A 256 -1.05 -4.47 -0.99
CA SER A 256 -1.76 -5.23 0.06
C SER A 256 -1.14 -5.06 1.45
N CYS A 257 -0.82 -3.82 1.83
CA CYS A 257 -0.36 -3.54 3.19
C CYS A 257 -1.42 -3.87 4.25
N PHE A 258 -2.70 -3.72 3.90
CA PHE A 258 -3.88 -4.04 4.72
C PHE A 258 -5.03 -4.54 3.84
N PRO A 259 -5.94 -5.39 4.37
CA PRO A 259 -7.07 -5.93 3.61
C PRO A 259 -7.98 -4.87 2.98
N THR A 260 -8.28 -3.80 3.68
CA THR A 260 -9.17 -2.72 3.20
C THR A 260 -8.69 -2.13 1.87
N VAL A 261 -7.36 -2.05 1.64
CA VAL A 261 -6.79 -1.56 0.38
C VAL A 261 -7.16 -2.45 -0.79
N VAL A 262 -7.02 -3.77 -0.60
CA VAL A 262 -7.36 -4.78 -1.61
C VAL A 262 -8.87 -4.77 -1.89
N GLN A 263 -9.69 -4.72 -0.83
CA GLN A 263 -11.14 -4.68 -0.93
C GLN A 263 -11.62 -3.44 -1.70
N THR A 264 -11.07 -2.26 -1.39
CA THR A 264 -11.41 -1.01 -2.08
C THR A 264 -10.99 -1.05 -3.55
N ALA A 265 -9.78 -1.52 -3.86
CA ALA A 265 -9.32 -1.64 -5.24
C ALA A 265 -10.17 -2.64 -6.05
N CYS A 266 -10.53 -3.78 -5.46
CA CYS A 266 -11.41 -4.77 -6.09
C CYS A 266 -12.80 -4.18 -6.36
N GLU A 267 -13.39 -3.47 -5.40
CA GLU A 267 -14.68 -2.80 -5.58
C GLU A 267 -14.65 -1.78 -6.70
N VAL A 268 -13.61 -0.94 -6.76
CA VAL A 268 -13.41 0.05 -7.83
C VAL A 268 -13.28 -0.62 -9.20
N MET A 269 -12.63 -1.77 -9.28
CA MET A 269 -12.45 -2.53 -10.53
C MET A 269 -13.65 -3.42 -10.88
N GLY A 270 -14.62 -3.59 -9.98
CA GLY A 270 -15.76 -4.48 -10.17
C GLY A 270 -15.36 -5.97 -10.18
N ILE A 271 -14.39 -6.37 -9.37
CA ILE A 271 -13.93 -7.77 -9.23
C ILE A 271 -14.18 -8.30 -7.81
N ASP A 272 -14.44 -9.60 -7.70
CA ASP A 272 -14.61 -10.25 -6.41
C ASP A 272 -13.24 -10.48 -5.74
N PRO A 273 -12.96 -9.89 -4.55
CA PRO A 273 -11.71 -10.10 -3.85
C PRO A 273 -11.53 -11.54 -3.34
N LEU A 274 -12.60 -12.34 -3.27
CA LEU A 274 -12.60 -13.72 -2.78
C LEU A 274 -12.56 -14.76 -3.90
N ASP A 275 -12.53 -14.37 -5.16
CA ASP A 275 -12.41 -15.29 -6.29
C ASP A 275 -11.07 -16.05 -6.25
N GLU A 276 -11.13 -17.32 -5.89
CA GLU A 276 -9.95 -18.20 -5.77
C GLU A 276 -9.30 -18.50 -7.13
N GLN A 277 -9.99 -18.27 -8.25
CA GLN A 277 -9.44 -18.44 -9.58
C GLN A 277 -8.71 -17.19 -10.08
N ARG A 278 -8.99 -16.04 -9.43
CA ARG A 278 -8.41 -14.74 -9.78
C ARG A 278 -7.91 -13.99 -8.56
N ILE A 279 -7.08 -14.66 -7.76
CA ILE A 279 -6.50 -14.05 -6.55
C ILE A 279 -5.70 -12.79 -6.96
N PRO A 280 -5.97 -11.60 -6.37
CA PRO A 280 -5.40 -10.35 -6.84
C PRO A 280 -3.99 -10.11 -6.28
N THR A 281 -3.13 -11.11 -6.30
CA THR A 281 -1.69 -11.01 -5.98
C THR A 281 -0.89 -12.05 -6.75
N LEU A 282 0.35 -11.70 -7.10
CA LEU A 282 1.37 -12.60 -7.65
C LEU A 282 2.47 -12.90 -6.63
N THR A 283 2.61 -12.05 -5.63
CA THR A 283 3.68 -12.13 -4.62
C THR A 283 3.23 -12.85 -3.35
N GLY A 284 1.91 -12.93 -3.09
CA GLY A 284 1.34 -13.33 -1.80
C GLY A 284 1.15 -12.16 -0.82
N GLY A 285 1.33 -10.92 -1.30
CA GLY A 285 1.08 -9.69 -0.55
C GLY A 285 2.16 -9.33 0.47
N LEU A 286 2.04 -8.13 1.04
CA LEU A 286 3.04 -7.59 1.98
C LEU A 286 3.12 -8.37 3.31
N THR A 287 2.09 -9.12 3.66
CA THR A 287 2.11 -9.96 4.88
C THR A 287 2.92 -11.23 4.66
N PHE A 288 2.58 -12.03 3.67
CA PHE A 288 3.15 -13.37 3.46
C PHE A 288 4.33 -13.33 2.50
N GLY A 289 4.21 -12.59 1.40
CA GLY A 289 5.33 -12.34 0.47
C GLY A 289 6.45 -11.54 1.14
N GLY A 290 6.09 -10.58 1.96
CA GLY A 290 7.00 -9.69 2.67
C GLY A 290 6.81 -8.23 2.27
N GLY A 291 7.08 -7.31 3.22
CA GLY A 291 6.86 -5.86 3.08
C GLY A 291 8.19 -5.08 3.10
N PRO A 292 9.00 -5.10 2.04
CA PRO A 292 10.29 -4.39 1.99
C PRO A 292 10.10 -2.88 1.72
N GLY A 293 9.32 -2.19 2.54
CA GLY A 293 9.11 -0.74 2.45
C GLY A 293 8.67 -0.27 1.06
N ASN A 294 9.33 0.75 0.54
CA ASN A 294 9.06 1.27 -0.81
C ASN A 294 9.24 0.23 -1.92
N ASN A 295 10.10 -0.77 -1.70
CA ASN A 295 10.52 -1.70 -2.75
C ASN A 295 9.52 -2.84 -3.04
N TYR A 296 8.43 -2.97 -2.29
CA TYR A 296 7.46 -4.05 -2.53
C TYR A 296 6.94 -4.07 -3.98
N VAL A 297 6.59 -2.92 -4.53
CA VAL A 297 6.06 -2.86 -5.90
C VAL A 297 7.12 -3.20 -6.95
N THR A 298 8.41 -3.05 -6.67
CA THR A 298 9.47 -3.59 -7.54
C THR A 298 9.38 -5.11 -7.63
N HIS A 299 9.15 -5.81 -6.50
CA HIS A 299 8.89 -7.25 -6.48
C HIS A 299 7.63 -7.62 -7.25
N SER A 300 6.55 -6.86 -7.08
CA SER A 300 5.29 -7.04 -7.85
C SER A 300 5.52 -6.95 -9.36
N ILE A 301 6.28 -5.94 -9.80
CA ILE A 301 6.62 -5.75 -11.23
C ILE A 301 7.50 -6.90 -11.73
N CYS A 302 8.51 -7.33 -10.96
CA CYS A 302 9.35 -8.48 -11.34
C CYS A 302 8.51 -9.76 -11.47
N SER A 303 7.64 -10.05 -10.51
CA SER A 303 6.71 -11.19 -10.56
C SER A 303 5.75 -11.10 -11.74
N MET A 304 5.26 -9.90 -12.06
CA MET A 304 4.42 -9.65 -13.24
C MET A 304 5.19 -9.91 -14.52
N VAL A 305 6.43 -9.46 -14.62
CA VAL A 305 7.30 -9.70 -15.80
C VAL A 305 7.48 -11.20 -16.03
N ASP A 306 7.78 -11.98 -15.00
CA ASP A 306 7.96 -13.43 -15.13
C ASP A 306 6.65 -14.14 -15.48
N LYS A 307 5.54 -13.68 -14.90
CA LYS A 307 4.22 -14.21 -15.21
C LYS A 307 3.83 -13.97 -16.67
N LEU A 308 4.06 -12.77 -17.19
CA LEU A 308 3.75 -12.41 -18.57
C LEU A 308 4.68 -13.10 -19.60
N ARG A 309 5.93 -13.35 -19.23
CA ARG A 309 6.85 -14.17 -20.05
C ARG A 309 6.36 -15.61 -20.18
N SER A 310 5.79 -16.14 -19.10
CA SER A 310 5.22 -17.50 -19.08
C SER A 310 3.84 -17.60 -19.73
N ASN A 311 3.12 -16.47 -19.86
CA ASN A 311 1.77 -16.37 -20.40
C ASN A 311 1.72 -15.28 -21.49
N PRO A 312 2.30 -15.52 -22.67
CA PRO A 312 2.35 -14.53 -23.75
C PRO A 312 0.95 -14.04 -24.16
N SER A 313 0.86 -12.78 -24.57
CA SER A 313 -0.38 -12.09 -24.99
C SER A 313 -1.38 -11.82 -23.88
N SER A 314 -1.10 -12.17 -22.64
CA SER A 314 -1.91 -11.74 -21.49
C SER A 314 -1.58 -10.31 -21.06
N HIS A 315 -2.49 -9.70 -20.31
CA HIS A 315 -2.33 -8.39 -19.71
C HIS A 315 -2.27 -8.50 -18.19
N GLY A 316 -1.41 -7.70 -17.58
CA GLY A 316 -1.27 -7.62 -16.14
C GLY A 316 -1.48 -6.20 -15.61
N LEU A 317 -1.92 -6.07 -14.37
CA LEU A 317 -2.04 -4.83 -13.62
C LEU A 317 -1.22 -4.91 -12.34
N VAL A 318 -0.41 -3.89 -12.09
CA VAL A 318 0.27 -3.67 -10.80
C VAL A 318 -0.20 -2.35 -10.22
N THR A 319 -0.51 -2.35 -8.93
CA THR A 319 -0.86 -1.15 -8.19
C THR A 319 0.19 -0.83 -7.13
N GLY A 320 0.45 0.45 -6.93
CA GLY A 320 1.32 0.95 -5.88
C GLY A 320 0.59 1.94 -4.99
N LEU A 321 0.88 1.91 -3.69
CA LEU A 321 0.25 2.76 -2.70
C LEU A 321 1.28 3.25 -1.69
N GLY A 322 1.15 4.51 -1.24
CA GLY A 322 2.00 5.10 -0.23
C GLY A 322 1.23 5.79 0.88
N TRP A 323 1.82 5.84 2.06
CA TRP A 323 1.27 6.42 3.28
C TRP A 323 -0.08 5.79 3.68
N PHE A 324 -1.07 6.59 4.02
CA PHE A 324 -2.40 6.19 4.51
C PHE A 324 -3.42 6.06 3.38
N SER A 325 -3.10 5.26 2.34
CA SER A 325 -3.86 5.26 1.07
C SER A 325 -3.88 6.66 0.43
N THR A 326 -2.76 7.39 0.58
CA THR A 326 -2.66 8.78 0.13
C THR A 326 -2.12 8.87 -1.28
N LYS A 327 -1.04 8.12 -1.59
CA LYS A 327 -0.36 8.16 -2.88
C LYS A 327 -0.66 6.90 -3.68
N HIS A 328 -1.03 7.03 -4.93
CA HIS A 328 -1.37 5.90 -5.79
C HIS A 328 -0.69 5.99 -7.15
N ALA A 329 -0.29 4.82 -7.68
CA ALA A 329 0.18 4.66 -9.05
C ALA A 329 -0.23 3.27 -9.56
N TRP A 330 -0.97 3.22 -10.67
CA TRP A 330 -1.45 1.99 -11.29
C TRP A 330 -0.91 1.87 -12.71
N GLY A 331 -0.42 0.70 -13.10
CA GLY A 331 0.15 0.48 -14.43
C GLY A 331 -0.15 -0.89 -14.99
N THR A 332 -0.36 -0.96 -16.30
CA THR A 332 -0.62 -2.20 -17.01
C THR A 332 0.56 -2.62 -17.87
N TYR A 333 0.71 -3.94 -18.05
CA TYR A 333 1.83 -4.59 -18.71
C TYR A 333 1.37 -5.70 -19.65
N SER A 334 2.14 -5.96 -20.71
CA SER A 334 1.94 -7.10 -21.60
C SER A 334 3.26 -7.51 -22.28
N SER A 335 3.37 -8.75 -22.72
CA SER A 335 4.43 -9.19 -23.63
C SER A 335 4.21 -8.73 -25.08
N THR A 336 3.01 -8.24 -25.41
CA THR A 336 2.70 -7.65 -26.70
C THR A 336 3.03 -6.15 -26.67
N PRO A 337 3.78 -5.62 -27.64
CA PRO A 337 4.00 -4.18 -27.76
C PRO A 337 2.67 -3.41 -27.80
N PRO A 338 2.60 -2.23 -27.16
CA PRO A 338 1.40 -1.41 -27.21
C PRO A 338 1.10 -0.97 -28.65
N LYS A 339 -0.18 -0.87 -29.01
CA LYS A 339 -0.59 -0.37 -30.34
C LYS A 339 -0.21 1.09 -30.57
N ASN A 340 -0.26 1.88 -29.49
CA ASN A 340 0.15 3.27 -29.45
C ASN A 340 1.39 3.38 -28.55
N ALA A 341 2.03 4.56 -28.52
CA ALA A 341 3.04 4.84 -27.50
C ALA A 341 2.45 4.67 -26.09
N PHE A 342 3.28 4.42 -25.09
CA PHE A 342 2.87 4.35 -23.68
C PHE A 342 1.99 5.56 -23.33
N GLN A 343 0.81 5.29 -22.80
CA GLN A 343 -0.15 6.32 -22.40
C GLN A 343 -0.10 6.54 -20.88
N TRP A 344 -0.06 7.80 -20.46
CA TRP A 344 -0.06 8.15 -19.05
C TRP A 344 -0.92 9.37 -18.78
N ARG A 345 -1.57 9.37 -17.62
CA ARG A 345 -2.33 10.53 -17.13
C ARG A 345 -2.07 10.75 -15.64
N SER A 346 -1.86 12.01 -15.25
CA SER A 346 -2.12 12.41 -13.87
C SER A 346 -3.62 12.53 -13.66
N ALA A 347 -4.17 11.71 -12.78
CA ALA A 347 -5.59 11.78 -12.42
C ALA A 347 -5.85 12.75 -11.24
N GLN A 348 -4.84 13.53 -10.84
CA GLN A 348 -4.95 14.48 -9.74
C GLN A 348 -6.10 15.49 -9.91
N PRO A 349 -6.33 16.09 -11.10
CA PRO A 349 -7.44 17.03 -11.28
C PRO A 349 -8.82 16.43 -10.97
N ASP A 350 -9.00 15.12 -11.20
CA ASP A 350 -10.28 14.44 -10.92
C ASP A 350 -10.48 14.27 -9.41
N VAL A 351 -9.41 14.08 -8.65
CA VAL A 351 -9.44 14.01 -7.18
C VAL A 351 -9.64 15.40 -6.58
N ASP A 352 -8.92 16.39 -7.09
CA ASP A 352 -8.99 17.77 -6.59
C ASP A 352 -10.38 18.39 -6.79
N ALA A 353 -11.15 17.88 -7.77
CA ALA A 353 -12.54 18.29 -8.02
C ALA A 353 -13.54 17.67 -7.03
N GLN A 354 -13.15 16.69 -6.22
CA GLN A 354 -14.01 16.08 -5.21
C GLN A 354 -14.09 16.96 -3.97
N GLU A 355 -15.27 17.00 -3.35
CA GLU A 355 -15.46 17.70 -2.08
C GLU A 355 -14.63 17.05 -0.98
N LYS A 356 -14.09 17.89 -0.11
CA LYS A 356 -13.41 17.46 1.11
C LYS A 356 -14.38 17.45 2.28
N CYS A 357 -14.16 16.53 3.22
CA CYS A 357 -14.78 16.62 4.52
C CYS A 357 -14.27 17.87 5.26
N VAL A 358 -15.18 18.63 5.85
CA VAL A 358 -14.81 19.70 6.78
C VAL A 358 -14.32 19.05 8.08
N PHE A 359 -13.14 19.41 8.49
CA PHE A 359 -12.51 18.92 9.73
C PHE A 359 -12.22 20.09 10.67
N GLU A 360 -12.64 19.94 11.92
CA GLU A 360 -12.32 20.86 13.00
C GLU A 360 -12.38 20.11 14.33
N GLN A 361 -11.36 20.26 15.16
CA GLN A 361 -11.37 19.67 16.49
C GLN A 361 -12.39 20.37 17.38
N ARG A 362 -13.37 19.61 17.90
CA ARG A 362 -14.53 20.14 18.62
C ARG A 362 -14.94 19.25 19.79
N SER A 363 -15.43 19.90 20.87
CA SER A 363 -16.18 19.24 21.95
C SER A 363 -17.69 19.31 21.67
N GLY A 364 -18.48 18.43 22.27
CA GLY A 364 -19.93 18.39 22.21
C GLY A 364 -20.50 17.04 21.79
N GLU A 365 -21.79 17.05 21.45
CA GLU A 365 -22.49 15.85 20.97
C GLU A 365 -22.05 15.49 19.54
N VAL A 366 -21.76 14.21 19.31
CA VAL A 366 -21.29 13.68 18.03
C VAL A 366 -21.93 12.32 17.75
N THR A 367 -21.84 11.91 16.49
CA THR A 367 -22.11 10.53 16.05
C THR A 367 -20.81 9.87 15.63
N ILE A 368 -20.53 8.68 16.12
CA ILE A 368 -19.33 7.91 15.77
C ILE A 368 -19.38 7.52 14.29
N GLU A 369 -18.39 7.97 13.52
CA GLU A 369 -18.24 7.66 12.10
C GLU A 369 -17.40 6.41 11.85
N SER A 370 -16.31 6.26 12.59
CA SER A 370 -15.46 5.07 12.59
C SER A 370 -14.51 5.09 13.78
N TYR A 371 -13.82 3.97 14.02
CA TYR A 371 -12.90 3.84 15.15
C TYR A 371 -11.87 2.74 14.97
N THR A 372 -10.92 2.69 15.88
CA THR A 372 -10.04 1.54 16.14
C THR A 372 -9.63 1.48 17.60
N VAL A 373 -9.37 0.28 18.12
CA VAL A 373 -8.71 0.07 19.41
C VAL A 373 -7.27 -0.36 19.14
N VAL A 374 -6.33 0.50 19.49
CA VAL A 374 -4.90 0.22 19.37
C VAL A 374 -4.45 -0.67 20.52
N HIS A 375 -3.63 -1.68 20.22
CA HIS A 375 -3.11 -2.62 21.21
C HIS A 375 -1.61 -2.44 21.46
N ALA A 376 -1.20 -2.58 22.69
CA ALA A 376 0.20 -2.61 23.09
C ALA A 376 0.91 -3.89 22.61
N LYS A 377 2.23 -3.96 22.77
CA LYS A 377 3.03 -5.10 22.29
C LYS A 377 2.71 -6.42 23.01
N ASP A 378 2.19 -6.37 24.20
CA ASP A 378 1.71 -7.54 24.95
C ASP A 378 0.32 -8.01 24.53
N GLY A 379 -0.37 -7.22 23.69
CA GLY A 379 -1.70 -7.51 23.16
C GLY A 379 -2.85 -6.92 23.96
N ALA A 380 -2.57 -6.15 25.03
CA ALA A 380 -3.62 -5.45 25.78
C ALA A 380 -4.13 -4.22 25.02
N PRO A 381 -5.45 -3.90 25.07
CA PRO A 381 -5.98 -2.63 24.57
C PRO A 381 -5.27 -1.45 25.25
N SER A 382 -4.95 -0.42 24.50
CA SER A 382 -4.19 0.72 25.02
C SER A 382 -4.87 2.06 24.76
N LYS A 383 -5.59 2.19 23.65
CA LYS A 383 -6.24 3.44 23.25
C LYS A 383 -7.34 3.15 22.22
N LEU A 384 -8.54 3.65 22.46
CA LEU A 384 -9.59 3.79 21.46
C LEU A 384 -9.37 5.12 20.72
N VAL A 385 -9.34 5.10 19.40
CA VAL A 385 -9.32 6.31 18.54
C VAL A 385 -10.59 6.34 17.73
N VAL A 386 -11.27 7.47 17.71
CA VAL A 386 -12.59 7.62 17.09
C VAL A 386 -12.61 8.82 16.15
N ALA A 387 -13.10 8.59 14.93
CA ALA A 387 -13.60 9.64 14.07
C ALA A 387 -15.09 9.85 14.33
N ALA A 388 -15.51 11.07 14.57
CA ALA A 388 -16.90 11.38 14.84
C ALA A 388 -17.36 12.61 14.05
N ARG A 389 -18.68 12.73 13.85
CA ARG A 389 -19.30 13.89 13.19
C ARG A 389 -20.28 14.58 14.11
N SER A 390 -20.19 15.89 14.15
CA SER A 390 -21.22 16.75 14.74
C SER A 390 -22.46 16.83 13.85
N SER A 391 -23.57 17.37 14.38
CA SER A 391 -24.85 17.45 13.67
C SER A 391 -24.80 18.31 12.39
N ASP A 392 -23.84 19.23 12.26
CA ASP A 392 -23.57 20.04 11.07
C ASP A 392 -22.60 19.34 10.08
N GLY A 393 -22.24 18.07 10.33
CA GLY A 393 -21.42 17.25 9.43
C GLY A 393 -19.91 17.46 9.54
N VAL A 394 -19.44 18.30 10.48
CA VAL A 394 -18.00 18.52 10.69
C VAL A 394 -17.40 17.33 11.41
N ARG A 395 -16.28 16.83 10.89
CA ARG A 395 -15.52 15.72 11.49
C ARG A 395 -14.58 16.23 12.56
N SER A 396 -14.45 15.46 13.63
CA SER A 396 -13.38 15.60 14.64
C SER A 396 -12.80 14.23 15.00
N TRP A 397 -11.61 14.25 15.58
CA TRP A 397 -11.00 13.06 16.18
C TRP A 397 -11.11 13.13 17.69
N SER A 398 -11.27 11.99 18.31
CA SER A 398 -11.29 11.85 19.77
C SER A 398 -10.72 10.51 20.19
N HIS A 399 -10.44 10.35 21.46
CA HIS A 399 -9.89 9.11 21.99
C HIS A 399 -10.48 8.77 23.36
N SER A 400 -10.27 7.52 23.78
CA SER A 400 -10.52 7.09 25.17
C SER A 400 -9.49 6.07 25.61
N THR A 401 -9.18 6.06 26.89
CA THR A 401 -8.39 5.00 27.56
C THR A 401 -9.24 4.22 28.56
N ASP A 402 -10.55 4.41 28.56
CA ASP A 402 -11.50 3.64 29.36
C ASP A 402 -11.52 2.19 28.92
N GLU A 403 -11.14 1.28 29.81
CA GLU A 403 -11.02 -0.16 29.50
C GLU A 403 -12.38 -0.77 29.10
N ALA A 404 -13.46 -0.39 29.78
CA ALA A 404 -14.79 -0.92 29.49
C ALA A 404 -15.29 -0.46 28.11
N LEU A 405 -15.02 0.79 27.75
CA LEU A 405 -15.36 1.32 26.42
C LEU A 405 -14.54 0.66 25.32
N MET A 406 -13.25 0.42 25.54
CA MET A 406 -12.39 -0.31 24.57
C MET A 406 -12.90 -1.74 24.37
N GLU A 407 -13.19 -2.49 25.45
CA GLU A 407 -13.73 -3.85 25.38
C GLU A 407 -15.11 -3.89 24.68
N LEU A 408 -15.99 -2.93 25.01
CA LEU A 408 -17.27 -2.78 24.33
C LEU A 408 -17.10 -2.58 22.83
N SER A 409 -16.14 -1.71 22.43
CA SER A 409 -15.89 -1.37 21.03
C SER A 409 -15.34 -2.54 20.20
N GLU A 410 -14.76 -3.55 20.84
CA GLU A 410 -14.28 -4.78 20.17
C GLU A 410 -15.33 -5.89 20.13
N THR A 411 -16.41 -5.76 20.89
CA THR A 411 -17.44 -6.79 21.02
C THR A 411 -18.81 -6.36 20.51
N GLN A 412 -19.05 -5.05 20.37
CA GLN A 412 -20.30 -4.48 19.91
C GLN A 412 -20.05 -3.36 18.92
N GLU A 413 -20.97 -3.19 17.95
CA GLU A 413 -20.90 -2.07 17.01
C GLU A 413 -21.18 -0.74 17.73
N ILE A 414 -20.23 0.18 17.60
CA ILE A 414 -20.38 1.55 18.12
C ILE A 414 -20.52 2.61 17.03
N ILE A 415 -20.24 2.28 15.75
CA ILE A 415 -20.45 3.21 14.63
C ILE A 415 -21.94 3.56 14.54
N GLY A 416 -22.23 4.83 14.37
CA GLY A 416 -23.59 5.36 14.34
C GLY A 416 -24.19 5.65 15.72
N ARG A 417 -23.52 5.31 16.82
CA ARG A 417 -23.98 5.69 18.17
C ARG A 417 -23.68 7.14 18.47
N SER A 418 -24.55 7.75 19.27
CA SER A 418 -24.31 9.06 19.86
C SER A 418 -23.25 8.98 20.96
N ALA A 419 -22.45 10.02 21.03
CA ALA A 419 -21.37 10.14 22.00
C ALA A 419 -21.16 11.62 22.38
N ILE A 420 -20.44 11.86 23.47
CA ILE A 420 -20.01 13.19 23.90
C ILE A 420 -18.50 13.26 23.87
N VAL A 421 -17.96 14.32 23.30
CA VAL A 421 -16.52 14.63 23.32
C VAL A 421 -16.28 15.82 24.22
N GLU A 422 -15.40 15.67 25.20
CA GLU A 422 -14.91 16.71 26.10
C GLU A 422 -13.38 16.69 26.08
N GLU A 423 -12.75 17.80 25.73
CA GLU A 423 -11.28 17.92 25.66
C GLU A 423 -10.62 16.74 24.92
N ASP A 424 -11.19 16.38 23.75
CA ASP A 424 -10.75 15.26 22.89
C ASP A 424 -10.99 13.84 23.46
N VAL A 425 -11.58 13.72 24.64
CA VAL A 425 -11.96 12.43 25.26
C VAL A 425 -13.41 12.12 24.90
N ILE A 426 -13.67 10.90 24.42
CA ILE A 426 -15.01 10.44 24.03
C ILE A 426 -15.61 9.52 25.09
N SER A 427 -16.90 9.69 25.34
CA SER A 427 -17.77 8.79 26.13
C SER A 427 -19.07 8.52 25.38
N LEU A 428 -19.64 7.32 25.51
CA LEU A 428 -20.97 7.01 24.93
C LEU A 428 -22.05 7.71 25.75
N SER A 429 -23.08 8.20 25.04
CA SER A 429 -24.27 8.84 25.64
C SER A 429 -25.23 7.80 26.20
#